data_aa32ca396c4b0ba4367241ea202ae1bb
#
_entry.id   aa32ca396c4b0ba4367241ea202ae1bb
#
_cell.length_a   1.000
_cell.length_b   1.000
_cell.length_c   1.000
_cell.angle_alpha   90.00
_cell.angle_beta   90.00
_cell.angle_gamma   90.00
#
_symmetry.space_group_name_H-M   'P 1'
#
loop_
_entity.id
_entity.type
_entity.pdbx_description
1 polymer ?
#
loop_
_entity_poly.entity_id
_entity_poly.type
_entity_poly.pdbx_seq_one_letter_code
_entity_poly.pdbx_strand_id
1 'polypeptide(L)'
;MAIDLEAMRAKLEQSKNGGKKKNDSTKWRPQQGDQTIRILPTADGDPFKEYHFHYNVGRNPGILCNKRTHGEDCPICDFASKLWREGVDNNDEVAKKEAKQLFARNRYYSPILVRGMESEGVKVWAYGKQAYQTLLGYVLDPDYGDVTDPETGTDIVLNYDVPGTPGSFPKTTLKPRRRPTVLCDDAIADCATLLDSVPDFESLFDKKTTEELEAILSDYLSGNNTSASDDSAGVEKYNTGGDAVLEAMQRLQGK
;
A
#
# COMPACT_ATOMS: atom_id res chain seq x y z
N MET A 1 24.67 38.05 -20.67
CA MET A 1 24.54 36.86 -19.77
C MET A 1 24.35 35.67 -20.67
N ALA A 2 25.29 34.73 -20.69
CA ALA A 2 25.16 33.51 -21.49
C ALA A 2 24.34 32.49 -20.70
N ILE A 3 23.41 31.82 -21.38
CA ILE A 3 22.57 30.74 -20.79
C ILE A 3 23.49 29.52 -20.57
N ASP A 4 23.48 28.99 -19.35
CA ASP A 4 24.19 27.76 -19.02
C ASP A 4 23.46 26.55 -19.64
N LEU A 5 24.00 26.11 -20.79
CA LEU A 5 23.41 24.99 -21.54
C LEU A 5 23.54 23.65 -20.83
N GLU A 6 24.52 23.45 -19.95
CA GLU A 6 24.66 22.21 -19.16
C GLU A 6 23.58 22.16 -18.07
N ALA A 7 23.34 23.25 -17.36
CA ALA A 7 22.24 23.35 -16.40
C ALA A 7 20.87 23.17 -17.07
N MET A 8 20.70 23.67 -18.30
CA MET A 8 19.48 23.46 -19.08
C MET A 8 19.31 22.02 -19.57
N ARG A 9 20.39 21.35 -19.95
CA ARG A 9 20.37 19.92 -20.31
C ARG A 9 20.04 19.05 -19.11
N ALA A 10 20.65 19.30 -17.95
CA ALA A 10 20.34 18.62 -16.70
C ALA A 10 18.85 18.79 -16.31
N LYS A 11 18.29 20.00 -16.44
CA LYS A 11 16.85 20.26 -16.22
C LYS A 11 15.97 19.54 -17.25
N LEU A 12 16.41 19.46 -18.50
CA LEU A 12 15.66 18.74 -19.54
C LEU A 12 15.67 17.23 -19.31
N GLU A 13 16.80 16.67 -18.88
CA GLU A 13 16.90 15.26 -18.50
C GLU A 13 16.07 14.96 -17.23
N GLN A 14 16.12 15.85 -16.26
CA GLN A 14 15.29 15.78 -15.06
C GLN A 14 13.78 15.89 -15.39
N SER A 15 13.43 16.70 -16.39
CA SER A 15 12.05 16.83 -16.90
C SER A 15 11.61 15.64 -17.77
N LYS A 16 12.51 15.03 -18.54
CA LYS A 16 12.25 13.79 -19.32
C LYS A 16 12.17 12.56 -18.45
N ASN A 17 12.95 12.52 -17.36
CA ASN A 17 12.82 11.55 -16.29
C ASN A 17 11.69 11.94 -15.31
N GLY A 18 10.82 12.84 -15.75
CA GLY A 18 9.71 13.40 -15.01
C GLY A 18 8.92 12.32 -14.30
N GLY A 19 9.16 12.24 -13.00
CA GLY A 19 8.24 11.59 -12.09
C GLY A 19 8.19 10.07 -12.08
N LYS A 20 9.22 9.33 -12.51
CA LYS A 20 9.45 8.02 -11.91
C LYS A 20 9.87 8.26 -10.47
N LYS A 21 8.89 8.33 -9.58
CA LYS A 21 9.11 8.38 -8.14
C LYS A 21 10.09 7.26 -7.83
N LYS A 22 11.23 7.56 -7.19
CA LYS A 22 12.24 6.61 -6.70
C LYS A 22 11.61 5.39 -5.98
N ASN A 23 10.36 5.52 -5.56
CA ASN A 23 9.58 4.51 -4.84
C ASN A 23 8.99 3.39 -5.71
N ASP A 24 8.98 3.51 -7.04
CA ASP A 24 8.32 2.50 -7.89
C ASP A 24 9.21 1.27 -8.13
N SER A 25 10.54 1.46 -8.16
CA SER A 25 11.51 0.36 -8.29
C SER A 25 11.66 -0.46 -6.99
N THR A 26 11.30 0.10 -5.85
CA THR A 26 11.38 -0.55 -4.54
C THR A 26 10.14 -1.41 -4.25
N LYS A 27 8.98 -1.07 -4.81
CA LYS A 27 7.76 -1.83 -4.62
C LYS A 27 7.79 -3.14 -5.38
N TRP A 28 7.53 -4.23 -4.68
CA TRP A 28 7.45 -5.55 -5.27
C TRP A 28 6.03 -6.11 -5.21
N ARG A 29 5.62 -6.75 -6.30
CA ARG A 29 4.37 -7.48 -6.41
C ARG A 29 4.67 -8.93 -6.75
N PRO A 30 4.09 -9.91 -6.03
CA PRO A 30 4.29 -11.30 -6.35
C PRO A 30 3.73 -11.62 -7.75
N GLN A 31 4.47 -12.48 -8.46
CA GLN A 31 4.00 -13.09 -9.69
C GLN A 31 3.21 -14.34 -9.38
N GLN A 32 2.42 -14.82 -10.33
CA GLN A 32 1.70 -16.08 -10.18
C GLN A 32 2.66 -17.25 -9.96
N GLY A 33 2.37 -18.08 -8.96
CA GLY A 33 3.17 -19.23 -8.58
C GLY A 33 4.00 -19.02 -7.33
N ASP A 34 5.02 -19.87 -7.17
CA ASP A 34 5.87 -19.90 -5.99
C ASP A 34 7.07 -18.98 -6.14
N GLN A 35 7.33 -18.19 -5.12
CA GLN A 35 8.50 -17.33 -4.99
C GLN A 35 9.05 -17.49 -3.57
N THR A 36 10.37 -17.45 -3.43
CA THR A 36 10.99 -17.49 -2.11
C THR A 36 11.42 -16.09 -1.72
N ILE A 37 10.99 -15.66 -0.54
CA ILE A 37 11.33 -14.35 0.02
C ILE A 37 11.96 -14.50 1.39
N ARG A 38 12.83 -13.57 1.75
CA ARG A 38 13.30 -13.35 3.12
C ARG A 38 12.78 -12.01 3.59
N ILE A 39 12.11 -11.97 4.74
CA ILE A 39 11.76 -10.73 5.42
C ILE A 39 13.01 -10.20 6.11
N LEU A 40 13.29 -8.91 5.95
CA LEU A 40 14.47 -8.27 6.53
C LEU A 40 14.11 -7.59 7.85
N PRO A 41 15.05 -7.54 8.80
CA PRO A 41 14.86 -6.78 10.02
C PRO A 41 14.80 -5.28 9.70
N THR A 42 14.16 -4.51 10.57
CA THR A 42 14.09 -3.05 10.51
C THR A 42 14.76 -2.44 11.73
N ALA A 43 15.22 -1.20 11.62
CA ALA A 43 15.95 -0.53 12.70
C ALA A 43 15.13 -0.38 13.99
N ASP A 44 13.81 -0.29 13.88
CA ASP A 44 12.86 -0.17 15.00
C ASP A 44 12.36 -1.54 15.53
N GLY A 45 12.81 -2.64 14.95
CA GLY A 45 12.46 -4.00 15.37
C GLY A 45 11.06 -4.46 14.94
N ASP A 46 10.31 -3.69 14.15
CA ASP A 46 9.02 -4.07 13.61
C ASP A 46 9.05 -4.15 12.07
N PRO A 47 9.26 -5.35 11.51
CA PRO A 47 9.29 -5.53 10.05
C PRO A 47 7.92 -5.59 9.39
N PHE A 48 6.82 -5.46 10.15
CA PHE A 48 5.45 -5.61 9.67
C PHE A 48 4.66 -4.29 9.79
N LYS A 49 5.06 -3.28 9.02
CA LYS A 49 4.47 -1.93 9.08
C LYS A 49 3.02 -1.92 8.66
N GLU A 50 2.16 -1.32 9.46
CA GLU A 50 0.75 -1.16 9.17
C GLU A 50 0.44 0.28 8.76
N TYR A 51 -0.21 0.43 7.60
CA TYR A 51 -0.71 1.71 7.10
C TYR A 51 -2.15 1.59 6.66
N HIS A 52 -2.89 2.69 6.73
CA HIS A 52 -4.28 2.75 6.34
C HIS A 52 -4.46 3.69 5.15
N PHE A 53 -5.23 3.24 4.15
CA PHE A 53 -5.44 4.00 2.93
C PHE A 53 -6.92 4.11 2.59
N HIS A 54 -7.32 5.29 2.13
CA HIS A 54 -8.58 5.51 1.41
C HIS A 54 -8.34 5.21 -0.06
N TYR A 55 -9.16 4.33 -0.62
CA TYR A 55 -9.09 3.96 -2.03
C TYR A 55 -10.27 4.55 -2.79
N ASN A 56 -10.08 4.79 -4.07
CA ASN A 56 -11.11 5.30 -4.98
C ASN A 56 -11.70 6.67 -4.59
N VAL A 57 -10.92 7.49 -3.92
CA VAL A 57 -11.28 8.88 -3.61
C VAL A 57 -10.54 9.80 -4.57
N GLY A 58 -11.26 10.39 -5.50
CA GLY A 58 -10.68 11.22 -6.54
C GLY A 58 -9.82 10.42 -7.53
N ARG A 59 -8.80 11.08 -8.08
CA ARG A 59 -7.88 10.49 -9.07
C ARG A 59 -6.75 9.67 -8.46
N ASN A 60 -6.64 9.63 -7.15
CA ASN A 60 -5.54 8.96 -6.46
C ASN A 60 -5.87 7.48 -6.26
N PRO A 61 -4.97 6.55 -6.60
CA PRO A 61 -5.19 5.12 -6.43
C PRO A 61 -5.23 4.70 -4.95
N GLY A 62 -4.65 5.50 -4.05
CA GLY A 62 -4.66 5.30 -2.60
C GLY A 62 -4.12 6.54 -1.89
N ILE A 63 -4.83 7.00 -0.88
CA ILE A 63 -4.49 8.17 -0.05
C ILE A 63 -4.23 7.67 1.36
N LEU A 64 -3.06 8.00 1.92
CA LEU A 64 -2.73 7.67 3.31
C LEU A 64 -3.73 8.35 4.25
N CYS A 65 -4.29 7.56 5.16
CA CYS A 65 -5.25 8.06 6.15
C CYS A 65 -4.52 8.65 7.36
N ASN A 66 -4.59 9.96 7.54
CA ASN A 66 -3.96 10.63 8.67
C ASN A 66 -4.51 10.14 10.01
N LYS A 67 -5.82 9.93 10.12
CA LYS A 67 -6.48 9.53 11.37
C LYS A 67 -6.10 8.13 11.83
N ARG A 68 -6.14 7.15 10.92
CA ARG A 68 -5.87 5.74 11.27
C ARG A 68 -4.39 5.42 11.35
N THR A 69 -3.54 6.17 10.63
CA THR A 69 -2.10 5.92 10.60
C THR A 69 -1.37 6.77 11.65
N HIS A 70 -1.73 8.04 11.79
CA HIS A 70 -0.99 8.98 12.64
C HIS A 70 -1.81 9.54 13.82
N GLY A 71 -3.11 9.22 13.93
CA GLY A 71 -3.99 9.78 14.96
C GLY A 71 -4.41 11.23 14.73
N GLU A 72 -4.16 11.77 13.55
CA GLU A 72 -4.46 13.15 13.15
C GLU A 72 -5.83 13.24 12.45
N ASP A 73 -6.32 14.47 12.27
CA ASP A 73 -7.60 14.67 11.61
C ASP A 73 -7.59 14.21 10.14
N CYS A 74 -8.69 13.59 9.72
CA CYS A 74 -8.88 13.13 8.36
C CYS A 74 -10.32 13.41 7.88
N PRO A 75 -10.51 14.41 7.01
CA PRO A 75 -11.83 14.80 6.51
C PRO A 75 -12.58 13.66 5.81
N ILE A 76 -11.85 12.77 5.12
CA ILE A 76 -12.42 11.61 4.44
C ILE A 76 -13.03 10.62 5.45
N CYS A 77 -12.33 10.35 6.57
CA CYS A 77 -12.84 9.50 7.65
C CYS A 77 -14.08 10.10 8.29
N ASP A 78 -14.09 11.41 8.52
CA ASP A 78 -15.18 12.10 9.19
C ASP A 78 -16.43 12.15 8.30
N PHE A 79 -16.24 12.41 7.02
CA PHE A 79 -17.31 12.33 6.03
C PHE A 79 -17.88 10.91 5.93
N ALA A 80 -17.03 9.88 5.77
CA ALA A 80 -17.46 8.49 5.70
C ALA A 80 -18.25 8.07 6.96
N SER A 81 -17.83 8.54 8.15
CA SER A 81 -18.51 8.25 9.41
C SER A 81 -19.87 8.93 9.52
N LYS A 82 -20.00 10.17 9.03
CA LYS A 82 -21.28 10.89 8.97
C LYS A 82 -22.25 10.19 8.01
N LEU A 83 -21.79 9.89 6.80
CA LEU A 83 -22.58 9.20 5.78
C LEU A 83 -23.04 7.82 6.26
N TRP A 84 -22.18 7.08 6.97
CA TRP A 84 -22.57 5.80 7.57
C TRP A 84 -23.68 5.94 8.59
N ARG A 85 -23.60 6.93 9.51
CA ARG A 85 -24.63 7.18 10.52
C ARG A 85 -25.97 7.54 9.88
N GLU A 86 -25.97 8.45 8.92
CA GLU A 86 -27.18 8.79 8.17
C GLU A 86 -27.79 7.58 7.47
N GLY A 87 -26.94 6.76 6.82
CA GLY A 87 -27.39 5.52 6.20
C GLY A 87 -28.02 4.54 7.20
N VAL A 88 -27.54 4.50 8.44
CA VAL A 88 -28.12 3.68 9.50
C VAL A 88 -29.45 4.28 9.98
N ASP A 89 -29.47 5.57 10.28
CA ASP A 89 -30.64 6.25 10.86
C ASP A 89 -31.84 6.28 9.90
N ASN A 90 -31.56 6.43 8.59
CA ASN A 90 -32.59 6.47 7.55
C ASN A 90 -32.81 5.12 6.85
N ASN A 91 -32.11 4.06 7.29
CA ASN A 91 -32.12 2.73 6.65
C ASN A 91 -31.78 2.79 5.15
N ASP A 92 -30.84 3.67 4.77
CA ASP A 92 -30.38 3.89 3.40
C ASP A 92 -29.18 2.98 3.09
N GLU A 93 -29.43 1.91 2.33
CA GLU A 93 -28.38 0.93 1.94
C GLU A 93 -27.36 1.52 0.95
N VAL A 94 -27.77 2.52 0.16
CA VAL A 94 -26.86 3.18 -0.79
C VAL A 94 -25.83 4.01 -0.03
N ALA A 95 -26.28 4.85 0.90
CA ALA A 95 -25.40 5.63 1.77
C ALA A 95 -24.44 4.74 2.59
N LYS A 96 -24.94 3.61 3.13
CA LYS A 96 -24.09 2.63 3.84
C LYS A 96 -23.04 2.02 2.94
N LYS A 97 -23.39 1.66 1.70
CA LYS A 97 -22.45 1.08 0.74
C LYS A 97 -21.36 2.07 0.35
N GLU A 98 -21.70 3.31 0.09
CA GLU A 98 -20.76 4.37 -0.24
C GLU A 98 -19.82 4.67 0.93
N ALA A 99 -20.35 4.82 2.13
CA ALA A 99 -19.54 5.00 3.32
C ALA A 99 -18.52 3.86 3.51
N LYS A 100 -18.92 2.60 3.26
CA LYS A 100 -18.00 1.44 3.29
C LYS A 100 -16.87 1.54 2.27
N GLN A 101 -17.10 2.15 1.11
CA GLN A 101 -16.06 2.34 0.10
C GLN A 101 -15.05 3.40 0.51
N LEU A 102 -15.51 4.42 1.24
CA LEU A 102 -14.69 5.54 1.70
C LEU A 102 -13.87 5.23 2.96
N PHE A 103 -14.27 4.22 3.76
CA PHE A 103 -13.50 3.86 4.95
C PHE A 103 -12.07 3.44 4.60
N ALA A 104 -11.12 3.89 5.41
CA ALA A 104 -9.73 3.50 5.28
C ALA A 104 -9.56 2.00 5.49
N ARG A 105 -8.79 1.37 4.61
CA ARG A 105 -8.44 -0.05 4.66
C ARG A 105 -6.99 -0.20 5.05
N ASN A 106 -6.70 -1.16 5.93
CA ASN A 106 -5.34 -1.45 6.32
C ASN A 106 -4.58 -2.25 5.26
N ARG A 107 -3.29 -1.96 5.15
CA ARG A 107 -2.30 -2.69 4.36
C ARG A 107 -1.04 -2.82 5.18
N TYR A 108 -0.41 -3.96 5.05
CA TYR A 108 0.84 -4.25 5.71
C TYR A 108 1.99 -4.24 4.71
N TYR A 109 3.14 -3.83 5.17
CA TYR A 109 4.34 -3.68 4.34
C TYR A 109 5.52 -4.29 5.07
N SER A 110 6.36 -5.03 4.34
CA SER A 110 7.61 -5.56 4.88
C SER A 110 8.74 -5.35 3.90
N PRO A 111 9.94 -5.06 4.39
CA PRO A 111 11.13 -5.12 3.56
C PRO A 111 11.46 -6.58 3.30
N ILE A 112 11.71 -6.91 2.05
CA ILE A 112 12.02 -8.28 1.65
C ILE A 112 13.21 -8.33 0.70
N LEU A 113 13.90 -9.46 0.72
CA LEU A 113 14.79 -9.90 -0.34
C LEU A 113 14.11 -11.05 -1.08
N VAL A 114 14.09 -10.97 -2.41
CA VAL A 114 13.52 -12.02 -3.25
C VAL A 114 14.66 -12.94 -3.69
N ARG A 115 14.59 -14.22 -3.34
CA ARG A 115 15.61 -15.21 -3.72
C ARG A 115 15.60 -15.46 -5.21
N GLY A 116 16.78 -15.41 -5.82
CA GLY A 116 16.97 -15.47 -7.28
C GLY A 116 16.89 -14.10 -7.97
N MET A 117 16.65 -13.02 -7.19
CA MET A 117 16.63 -11.63 -7.66
C MET A 117 17.47 -10.72 -6.73
N GLU A 118 18.48 -11.27 -6.09
CA GLU A 118 19.31 -10.57 -5.08
C GLU A 118 19.96 -9.31 -5.64
N SER A 119 20.32 -9.32 -6.92
CA SER A 119 20.86 -8.15 -7.63
C SER A 119 19.93 -6.94 -7.70
N GLU A 120 18.63 -7.15 -7.50
CA GLU A 120 17.66 -6.06 -7.46
C GLU A 120 17.59 -5.37 -6.08
N GLY A 121 18.28 -5.90 -5.07
CA GLY A 121 18.34 -5.37 -3.72
C GLY A 121 17.03 -5.51 -2.94
N VAL A 122 16.91 -4.68 -1.89
CA VAL A 122 15.74 -4.70 -1.01
C VAL A 122 14.49 -4.21 -1.73
N LYS A 123 13.43 -4.97 -1.57
CA LYS A 123 12.09 -4.64 -2.06
C LYS A 123 11.11 -4.44 -0.91
N VAL A 124 10.01 -3.74 -1.18
CA VAL A 124 8.90 -3.57 -0.25
C VAL A 124 7.69 -4.35 -0.78
N TRP A 125 7.29 -5.34 -0.03
CA TRP A 125 6.11 -6.14 -0.32
C TRP A 125 4.90 -5.62 0.45
N ALA A 126 3.79 -5.36 -0.28
CA ALA A 126 2.51 -4.95 0.27
C ALA A 126 1.53 -6.12 0.32
N TYR A 127 0.90 -6.37 1.46
CA TYR A 127 -0.01 -7.51 1.65
C TYR A 127 -1.19 -7.19 2.55
N GLY A 128 -2.16 -8.10 2.59
CA GLY A 128 -3.37 -7.96 3.38
C GLY A 128 -3.29 -8.63 4.75
N LYS A 129 -4.36 -8.45 5.54
CA LYS A 129 -4.48 -8.93 6.92
C LYS A 129 -4.24 -10.44 7.08
N GLN A 130 -4.68 -11.27 6.13
CA GLN A 130 -4.50 -12.72 6.22
C GLN A 130 -3.01 -13.12 6.20
N ALA A 131 -2.24 -12.55 5.26
CA ALA A 131 -0.80 -12.79 5.20
C ALA A 131 -0.10 -12.26 6.46
N TYR A 132 -0.47 -11.08 6.95
CA TYR A 132 0.04 -10.52 8.20
C TYR A 132 -0.18 -11.47 9.39
N GLN A 133 -1.40 -11.94 9.58
CA GLN A 133 -1.72 -12.87 10.68
C GLN A 133 -0.93 -14.18 10.57
N THR A 134 -0.75 -14.68 9.34
CA THR A 134 0.07 -15.88 9.10
C THR A 134 1.53 -15.64 9.47
N LEU A 135 2.11 -14.50 9.08
CA LEU A 135 3.49 -14.13 9.41
C LEU A 135 3.70 -13.97 10.92
N LEU A 136 2.78 -13.29 11.59
CA LEU A 136 2.82 -13.18 13.06
C LEU A 136 2.75 -14.56 13.74
N GLY A 137 1.92 -15.46 13.19
CA GLY A 137 1.86 -16.83 13.68
C GLY A 137 3.21 -17.54 13.63
N TYR A 138 4.00 -17.32 12.58
CA TYR A 138 5.34 -17.90 12.46
C TYR A 138 6.35 -17.25 13.41
N VAL A 139 6.33 -15.94 13.54
CA VAL A 139 7.24 -15.22 14.46
C VAL A 139 6.97 -15.57 15.92
N LEU A 140 5.72 -15.83 16.28
CA LEU A 140 5.32 -16.19 17.64
C LEU A 140 5.47 -17.69 17.92
N ASP A 141 5.73 -18.51 16.91
CA ASP A 141 5.94 -19.95 17.04
C ASP A 141 7.39 -20.20 17.50
N PRO A 142 7.59 -20.81 18.69
CA PRO A 142 8.94 -21.07 19.22
C PRO A 142 9.81 -21.95 18.32
N ASP A 143 9.21 -22.75 17.43
CA ASP A 143 9.94 -23.63 16.51
C ASP A 143 10.62 -22.86 15.38
N TYR A 144 10.12 -21.66 15.03
CA TYR A 144 10.71 -20.82 13.98
C TYR A 144 11.54 -19.67 14.54
N GLY A 145 11.15 -19.12 15.69
CA GLY A 145 11.83 -17.97 16.30
C GLY A 145 11.78 -16.71 15.41
N ASP A 146 12.85 -15.91 15.46
CA ASP A 146 12.95 -14.71 14.64
C ASP A 146 13.24 -15.06 13.16
N VAL A 147 12.19 -15.04 12.36
CA VAL A 147 12.29 -15.34 10.92
C VAL A 147 13.08 -14.29 10.15
N THR A 148 13.34 -13.11 10.74
CA THR A 148 14.06 -12.01 10.09
C THR A 148 15.56 -12.01 10.37
N ASP A 149 16.01 -12.79 11.37
CA ASP A 149 17.41 -12.83 11.79
C ASP A 149 18.34 -13.16 10.61
N PRO A 150 19.39 -12.36 10.35
CA PRO A 150 20.28 -12.56 9.20
C PRO A 150 21.00 -13.91 9.16
N GLU A 151 21.31 -14.49 10.32
CA GLU A 151 22.08 -15.73 10.40
C GLU A 151 21.21 -16.97 10.58
N THR A 152 20.19 -16.87 11.44
CA THR A 152 19.37 -18.00 11.89
C THR A 152 17.92 -17.94 11.40
N GLY A 153 17.54 -16.87 10.75
CA GLY A 153 16.19 -16.67 10.26
C GLY A 153 15.80 -17.62 9.11
N THR A 154 14.58 -17.49 8.65
CA THR A 154 13.97 -18.48 7.75
C THR A 154 13.38 -17.83 6.50
N ASP A 155 13.70 -18.38 5.33
CA ASP A 155 13.06 -18.00 4.09
C ASP A 155 11.61 -18.48 4.05
N ILE A 156 10.74 -17.70 3.42
CA ILE A 156 9.32 -17.99 3.28
C ILE A 156 9.00 -18.24 1.81
N VAL A 157 8.39 -19.40 1.52
CA VAL A 157 7.82 -19.66 0.21
C VAL A 157 6.45 -18.98 0.14
N LEU A 158 6.34 -18.01 -0.74
CA LEU A 158 5.12 -17.28 -1.06
C LEU A 158 4.53 -17.86 -2.34
N ASN A 159 3.35 -18.44 -2.24
CA ASN A 159 2.56 -18.84 -3.40
C ASN A 159 1.49 -17.77 -3.64
N TYR A 160 1.49 -17.20 -4.83
CA TYR A 160 0.48 -16.23 -5.27
C TYR A 160 -0.35 -16.84 -6.39
N ASP A 161 -1.62 -17.06 -6.10
CA ASP A 161 -2.57 -17.66 -7.02
C ASP A 161 -3.59 -16.61 -7.48
N VAL A 162 -3.63 -16.39 -8.80
CA VAL A 162 -4.61 -15.51 -9.45
C VAL A 162 -5.69 -16.41 -10.05
N PRO A 163 -6.89 -16.43 -9.47
CA PRO A 163 -7.95 -17.27 -9.97
C PRO A 163 -8.38 -16.82 -11.38
N GLY A 164 -8.60 -17.80 -12.27
CA GLY A 164 -9.08 -17.53 -13.64
C GLY A 164 -10.55 -17.13 -13.72
N THR A 165 -11.27 -17.10 -12.58
CA THR A 165 -12.69 -16.76 -12.55
C THR A 165 -12.87 -15.27 -12.35
N PRO A 166 -13.62 -14.55 -13.21
CA PRO A 166 -13.92 -13.14 -13.03
C PRO A 166 -14.56 -12.86 -11.66
N GLY A 167 -14.08 -11.80 -10.98
CA GLY A 167 -14.58 -11.40 -9.65
C GLY A 167 -13.96 -12.13 -8.46
N SER A 168 -13.10 -13.12 -8.68
CA SER A 168 -12.36 -13.78 -7.61
C SER A 168 -11.08 -13.01 -7.26
N PHE A 169 -10.76 -12.95 -5.97
CA PHE A 169 -9.56 -12.24 -5.50
C PHE A 169 -8.34 -13.16 -5.48
N PRO A 170 -7.14 -12.61 -5.80
CA PRO A 170 -5.90 -13.34 -5.66
C PRO A 170 -5.68 -13.84 -4.23
N LYS A 171 -5.13 -15.05 -4.11
CA LYS A 171 -4.83 -15.67 -2.82
C LYS A 171 -3.32 -15.75 -2.62
N THR A 172 -2.87 -15.32 -1.46
CA THR A 172 -1.47 -15.48 -1.03
C THR A 172 -1.40 -16.55 0.05
N THR A 173 -0.58 -17.56 -0.17
CA THR A 173 -0.27 -18.60 0.81
C THR A 173 1.21 -18.52 1.17
N LEU A 174 1.53 -18.62 2.46
CA LEU A 174 2.88 -18.50 3.00
C LEU A 174 3.26 -19.79 3.68
N LYS A 175 4.49 -20.27 3.45
CA LYS A 175 5.05 -21.44 4.10
C LYS A 175 6.51 -21.18 4.44
N PRO A 176 6.90 -21.15 5.74
CA PRO A 176 8.30 -21.02 6.11
C PRO A 176 9.06 -22.30 5.69
N ARG A 177 10.33 -22.14 5.30
CA ARG A 177 11.20 -23.27 5.08
C ARG A 177 11.53 -23.95 6.40
N ARG A 178 11.71 -25.27 6.39
CA ARG A 178 11.97 -26.05 7.59
C ARG A 178 13.37 -25.84 8.19
N ARG A 179 14.30 -25.33 7.42
CA ARG A 179 15.68 -25.10 7.83
C ARG A 179 15.97 -23.61 7.80
N PRO A 180 16.62 -23.10 8.83
CA PRO A 180 17.17 -21.75 8.78
C PRO A 180 18.09 -21.58 7.57
N THR A 181 18.14 -20.39 7.05
CA THR A 181 19.00 -20.01 5.93
C THR A 181 19.65 -18.69 6.24
N VAL A 182 20.92 -18.53 5.91
CA VAL A 182 21.59 -17.23 6.04
C VAL A 182 20.98 -16.23 5.05
N LEU A 183 20.91 -14.97 5.47
CA LEU A 183 20.40 -13.91 4.60
C LEU A 183 21.33 -13.68 3.42
N CYS A 184 22.63 -13.52 3.73
CA CYS A 184 23.65 -13.21 2.76
C CYS A 184 24.55 -14.43 2.57
N ASP A 185 24.61 -14.89 1.34
CA ASP A 185 25.44 -15.96 0.85
C ASP A 185 26.41 -15.41 -0.24
N ASP A 186 27.02 -16.29 -1.01
CA ASP A 186 27.96 -15.91 -2.08
C ASP A 186 27.35 -14.94 -3.12
N ALA A 187 26.02 -14.86 -3.20
CA ALA A 187 25.33 -13.94 -4.10
C ALA A 187 25.23 -12.50 -3.53
N ILE A 188 25.48 -12.33 -2.24
CA ILE A 188 25.41 -11.04 -1.54
C ILE A 188 26.71 -10.78 -0.81
N ALA A 189 27.62 -10.12 -1.48
CA ALA A 189 28.99 -9.90 -0.99
C ALA A 189 29.05 -8.98 0.26
N ASP A 190 28.06 -8.10 0.46
CA ASP A 190 28.05 -7.12 1.56
C ASP A 190 26.65 -7.05 2.19
N CYS A 191 26.53 -7.82 3.28
CA CYS A 191 25.28 -7.91 4.05
C CYS A 191 24.96 -6.61 4.80
N ALA A 192 25.96 -5.89 5.27
CA ALA A 192 25.76 -4.63 5.96
C ALA A 192 25.15 -3.58 5.03
N THR A 193 25.72 -3.42 3.85
CA THR A 193 25.16 -2.51 2.83
C THR A 193 23.74 -2.91 2.42
N LEU A 194 23.42 -4.22 2.33
CA LEU A 194 22.06 -4.66 2.04
C LEU A 194 21.11 -4.22 3.15
N LEU A 195 21.44 -4.46 4.41
CA LEU A 195 20.61 -4.09 5.56
C LEU A 195 20.46 -2.56 5.70
N ASP A 196 21.52 -1.81 5.45
CA ASP A 196 21.47 -0.34 5.43
C ASP A 196 20.59 0.22 4.29
N SER A 197 20.33 -0.57 3.26
CA SER A 197 19.46 -0.21 2.14
C SER A 197 17.97 -0.44 2.42
N VAL A 198 17.60 -0.98 3.58
CA VAL A 198 16.20 -1.10 4.00
C VAL A 198 15.56 0.30 4.06
N PRO A 199 14.49 0.54 3.29
CA PRO A 199 13.92 1.88 3.20
C PRO A 199 13.25 2.28 4.50
N ASP A 200 13.33 3.58 4.80
CA ASP A 200 12.47 4.17 5.82
C ASP A 200 11.01 4.18 5.33
N PHE A 201 10.17 3.47 6.05
CA PHE A 201 8.77 3.28 5.67
C PHE A 201 7.93 4.56 5.80
N GLU A 202 8.29 5.48 6.67
CA GLU A 202 7.59 6.76 6.80
C GLU A 202 7.77 7.62 5.54
N SER A 203 8.93 7.51 4.90
CA SER A 203 9.25 8.24 3.66
C SER A 203 8.64 7.63 2.40
N LEU A 204 8.09 6.40 2.47
CA LEU A 204 7.53 5.70 1.31
C LEU A 204 6.16 6.23 0.86
N PHE A 205 5.44 6.87 1.75
CA PHE A 205 4.09 7.33 1.51
C PHE A 205 3.99 8.85 1.66
N ASP A 206 3.33 9.45 0.68
CA ASP A 206 3.06 10.90 0.68
C ASP A 206 1.94 11.20 1.67
N LYS A 207 2.30 11.82 2.80
CA LYS A 207 1.36 12.31 3.79
C LYS A 207 0.79 13.64 3.31
N LYS A 208 -0.51 13.69 3.13
CA LYS A 208 -1.23 14.90 2.70
C LYS A 208 -1.68 15.73 3.89
N THR A 209 -1.72 17.04 3.70
CA THR A 209 -2.28 17.94 4.72
C THR A 209 -3.81 17.78 4.79
N THR A 210 -4.41 18.29 5.87
CA THR A 210 -5.87 18.27 6.04
C THR A 210 -6.55 19.05 4.92
N GLU A 211 -6.00 20.20 4.51
CA GLU A 211 -6.52 21.04 3.43
C GLU A 211 -6.47 20.31 2.07
N GLU A 212 -5.38 19.58 1.80
CA GLU A 212 -5.27 18.75 0.58
C GLU A 212 -6.31 17.63 0.58
N LEU A 213 -6.55 16.99 1.73
CA LEU A 213 -7.57 15.95 1.86
C LEU A 213 -8.99 16.50 1.69
N GLU A 214 -9.26 17.72 2.18
CA GLU A 214 -10.53 18.41 1.98
C GLU A 214 -10.75 18.74 0.49
N ALA A 215 -9.72 19.24 -0.19
CA ALA A 215 -9.80 19.51 -1.62
C ALA A 215 -10.09 18.23 -2.43
N ILE A 216 -9.39 17.13 -2.13
CA ILE A 216 -9.62 15.84 -2.79
C ILE A 216 -11.04 15.32 -2.54
N LEU A 217 -11.53 15.44 -1.30
CA LEU A 217 -12.89 15.06 -0.96
C LEU A 217 -13.92 15.92 -1.70
N SER A 218 -13.71 17.24 -1.77
CA SER A 218 -14.56 18.16 -2.50
C SER A 218 -14.63 17.84 -3.99
N ASP A 219 -13.48 17.54 -4.62
CA ASP A 219 -13.41 17.10 -6.03
C ASP A 219 -14.15 15.78 -6.25
N TYR A 220 -14.01 14.85 -5.33
CA TYR A 220 -14.73 13.57 -5.36
C TYR A 220 -16.25 13.79 -5.33
N LEU A 221 -16.72 14.65 -4.44
CA LEU A 221 -18.13 14.94 -4.23
C LEU A 221 -18.74 15.78 -5.37
N SER A 222 -17.93 16.61 -6.03
CA SER A 222 -18.35 17.41 -7.19
C SER A 222 -18.50 16.61 -8.50
N GLY A 223 -18.26 15.29 -8.45
CA GLY A 223 -18.39 14.40 -9.63
C GLY A 223 -17.29 14.57 -10.69
N ASN A 224 -16.23 15.34 -10.41
CA ASN A 224 -15.06 15.53 -11.29
C ASN A 224 -14.18 14.28 -11.40
N ASN A 225 -14.74 13.09 -11.17
CA ASN A 225 -14.08 11.78 -11.20
C ASN A 225 -13.87 11.29 -12.64
N THR A 226 -13.06 11.98 -13.44
CA THR A 226 -12.47 11.34 -14.61
C THR A 226 -11.33 10.45 -14.12
N SER A 227 -11.65 9.18 -13.92
CA SER A 227 -10.70 8.14 -13.54
C SER A 227 -9.50 8.13 -14.46
N ALA A 228 -8.30 8.35 -13.92
CA ALA A 228 -7.10 7.92 -14.59
C ALA A 228 -7.14 6.38 -14.64
N SER A 229 -7.26 5.85 -15.86
CA SER A 229 -7.10 4.43 -16.13
C SER A 229 -5.66 4.06 -15.85
N ASP A 230 -5.41 3.30 -14.79
CA ASP A 230 -4.19 2.54 -14.65
C ASP A 230 -4.55 1.09 -14.32
N ASP A 231 -3.92 0.18 -15.06
CA ASP A 231 -4.14 -1.27 -15.05
C ASP A 231 -3.82 -1.87 -13.69
N SER A 232 -4.80 -1.90 -12.80
CA SER A 232 -4.81 -2.83 -11.66
C SER A 232 -6.02 -3.74 -11.82
N ALA A 233 -5.73 -4.96 -12.26
CA ALA A 233 -6.68 -6.03 -12.48
C ALA A 233 -7.71 -6.18 -11.34
N GLY A 234 -8.99 -6.14 -11.68
CA GLY A 234 -10.03 -6.87 -10.98
C GLY A 234 -10.85 -6.13 -9.94
N VAL A 235 -11.11 -4.83 -10.09
CA VAL A 235 -12.24 -4.21 -9.39
C VAL A 235 -13.17 -3.63 -10.45
N GLU A 236 -14.33 -4.25 -10.63
CA GLU A 236 -15.40 -3.69 -11.45
C GLU A 236 -15.65 -2.24 -11.01
N LYS A 237 -15.50 -1.31 -11.96
CA LYS A 237 -15.88 0.08 -11.80
C LYS A 237 -17.40 0.13 -11.64
N TYR A 238 -17.87 0.15 -10.42
CA TYR A 238 -19.26 0.52 -10.15
C TYR A 238 -19.39 2.02 -10.41
N ASN A 239 -19.97 2.34 -11.53
CA ASN A 239 -20.48 3.66 -11.83
C ASN A 239 -21.78 3.83 -11.02
N THR A 240 -21.66 4.09 -9.73
CA THR A 240 -22.80 4.41 -8.86
C THR A 240 -22.91 5.90 -8.75
N GLY A 241 -23.97 6.39 -9.34
CA GLY A 241 -24.58 7.68 -9.35
C GLY A 241 -24.04 8.75 -8.40
N GLY A 242 -23.33 9.74 -8.99
CA GLY A 242 -23.05 11.00 -8.31
C GLY A 242 -24.29 11.70 -7.73
N ASP A 243 -25.47 11.32 -8.17
CA ASP A 243 -26.76 11.88 -7.71
C ASP A 243 -27.09 11.52 -6.29
N ALA A 244 -26.84 10.28 -5.83
CA ALA A 244 -27.13 9.85 -4.45
C ALA A 244 -26.16 10.49 -3.45
N VAL A 245 -24.90 10.71 -3.84
CA VAL A 245 -23.89 11.40 -3.01
C VAL A 245 -24.24 12.88 -2.89
N LEU A 246 -24.64 13.52 -3.99
CA LEU A 246 -25.11 14.91 -4.01
C LEU A 246 -26.34 15.11 -3.14
N GLU A 247 -27.29 14.17 -3.16
CA GLU A 247 -28.49 14.23 -2.34
C GLU A 247 -28.19 14.06 -0.85
N ALA A 248 -27.28 13.13 -0.49
CA ALA A 248 -26.78 12.96 0.88
C ALA A 248 -26.02 14.22 1.37
N MET A 249 -25.22 14.86 0.50
CA MET A 249 -24.56 16.13 0.81
C MET A 249 -25.53 17.27 1.08
N GLN A 250 -26.55 17.42 0.26
CA GLN A 250 -27.56 18.48 0.45
C GLN A 250 -28.28 18.32 1.80
N ARG A 251 -28.52 17.09 2.23
CA ARG A 251 -29.09 16.79 3.55
C ARG A 251 -28.12 17.13 4.70
N LEU A 252 -26.79 16.92 4.49
CA LEU A 252 -25.77 17.22 5.50
C LEU A 252 -25.48 18.71 5.64
N GLN A 253 -25.62 19.49 4.57
CA GLN A 253 -25.41 20.94 4.58
C GLN A 253 -26.64 21.75 5.04
N GLY A 254 -27.82 21.13 5.08
CA GLY A 254 -29.09 21.75 5.45
C GLY A 254 -29.48 21.66 6.95
N LYS A 255 -28.54 21.26 7.83
CA LYS A 255 -28.75 21.22 9.28
C LYS A 255 -27.77 22.09 10.02
#